data_03f3da367e7c038d6f1b599a100d50a0
#
_entry.id   03f3da367e7c038d6f1b599a100d50a0
#
_cell.length_a   1.000
_cell.length_b   1.000
_cell.length_c   1.000
_cell.angle_alpha   90.00
_cell.angle_beta   90.00
_cell.angle_gamma   90.00
#
_symmetry.space_group_name_H-M   'P 1'
#
loop_
_entity.id
_entity.type
_entity.pdbx_description
1 polymer ?
#
loop_
_entity_poly.entity_id
_entity_poly.type
_entity_poly.pdbx_seq_one_letter_code
_entity_poly.pdbx_strand_id
1 'polypeptide(L)'
;MRTIVLFMLALPVAAQAPVDEAKALKEHLLANYTKFEYAIPMRDGVKLFTVVYTPKDTSKTYPFLMTRTPYGVGPYGVDAMPLRQLPSPAFWKAGYIFVHQDVRGRMKSEGQFLHARPHNPSKKAAADIDESSDTFDSLDWLVKHVPGHNGKAGMVGISYPGFYTACGMIDAHPALKAVSPQAPLIDYLDGDDCRHNGAFLLAHNFRFFGMFPKLNPKMYASKDSRDPDYGTPDGYKFFLDLGPLSNADQKYLKKAEPFWQDQMDHGDYDDFCKARDLRPHIKNIQPAVLTVGGWYDAEDLAGTFYCYERVKATSPQCPQNVIVMGPWVHGGWARGDGDALGPVKFNAKTADYYREKVELPFFEHHLKGVATDPLPKAALMFETGTNRWRRFDT
;
A
#
# COMPACT_ATOMS: atom_id res chain seq x y z
N MET A 1 -2.41 37.70 -21.84
CA MET A 1 -2.30 36.26 -22.05
C MET A 1 -1.82 35.65 -20.73
N ARG A 2 -2.73 35.03 -19.97
CA ARG A 2 -2.34 34.29 -18.73
C ARG A 2 -2.14 32.84 -19.13
N THR A 3 -0.91 32.39 -19.12
CA THR A 3 -0.58 30.98 -19.34
C THR A 3 -1.01 30.22 -18.09
N ILE A 4 -2.11 29.50 -18.18
CA ILE A 4 -2.54 28.54 -17.17
C ILE A 4 -1.66 27.31 -17.38
N VAL A 5 -0.68 27.10 -16.49
CA VAL A 5 0.09 25.88 -16.44
C VAL A 5 -0.82 24.79 -15.83
N LEU A 6 -1.38 23.98 -16.70
CA LEU A 6 -2.13 22.80 -16.29
C LEU A 6 -1.15 21.77 -15.73
N PHE A 7 -1.19 21.55 -14.41
CA PHE A 7 -0.48 20.43 -13.80
C PHE A 7 -1.11 19.13 -14.33
N MET A 8 -0.44 18.51 -15.29
CA MET A 8 -0.71 17.10 -15.56
C MET A 8 -0.40 16.33 -14.26
N LEU A 9 -1.42 15.80 -13.63
CA LEU A 9 -1.30 14.72 -12.66
C LEU A 9 -0.78 13.49 -13.40
N ALA A 10 0.52 13.45 -13.63
CA ALA A 10 1.19 12.21 -13.95
C ALA A 10 1.11 11.36 -12.69
N LEU A 11 0.14 10.43 -12.65
CA LEU A 11 0.30 9.30 -11.74
C LEU A 11 1.70 8.73 -12.00
N PRO A 12 2.49 8.52 -10.97
CA PRO A 12 3.86 8.11 -11.18
C PRO A 12 3.85 6.74 -11.89
N VAL A 13 4.25 6.72 -13.14
CA VAL A 13 4.95 5.54 -13.65
C VAL A 13 5.96 5.23 -12.57
N ALA A 14 5.86 4.07 -11.96
CA ALA A 14 6.80 3.65 -10.92
C ALA A 14 8.19 3.95 -11.45
N ALA A 15 8.82 5.00 -10.90
CA ALA A 15 10.11 5.45 -11.38
C ALA A 15 11.02 4.23 -11.33
N GLN A 16 11.59 3.89 -12.46
CA GLN A 16 12.48 2.75 -12.55
C GLN A 16 13.62 3.03 -11.59
N ALA A 17 13.79 2.16 -10.58
CA ALA A 17 15.03 2.18 -9.81
C ALA A 17 16.20 2.20 -10.79
N PRO A 18 17.26 2.95 -10.53
CA PRO A 18 18.44 2.94 -11.38
C PRO A 18 18.80 1.48 -11.70
N VAL A 19 19.17 1.20 -12.94
CA VAL A 19 19.47 -0.18 -13.40
C VAL A 19 20.45 -0.88 -12.46
N ASP A 20 21.37 -0.12 -11.85
CA ASP A 20 22.35 -0.63 -10.89
C ASP A 20 21.72 -1.08 -9.57
N GLU A 21 20.70 -0.38 -9.06
CA GLU A 21 20.02 -0.77 -7.81
C GLU A 21 19.19 -2.04 -7.98
N ALA A 22 18.48 -2.16 -9.11
CA ALA A 22 17.71 -3.36 -9.42
C ALA A 22 18.63 -4.59 -9.61
N LYS A 23 19.78 -4.40 -10.22
CA LYS A 23 20.79 -5.47 -10.36
C LYS A 23 21.36 -5.87 -9.01
N ALA A 24 21.75 -4.90 -8.19
CA ALA A 24 22.27 -5.14 -6.84
C ALA A 24 21.26 -5.88 -5.95
N LEU A 25 19.96 -5.51 -6.03
CA LEU A 25 18.90 -6.25 -5.33
C LEU A 25 18.83 -7.70 -5.76
N LYS A 26 18.80 -7.94 -7.07
CA LYS A 26 18.73 -9.31 -7.62
C LYS A 26 19.93 -10.14 -7.17
N GLU A 27 21.13 -9.60 -7.27
CA GLU A 27 22.36 -10.28 -6.84
C GLU A 27 22.34 -10.59 -5.33
N HIS A 28 21.91 -9.63 -4.50
CA HIS A 28 21.76 -9.81 -3.07
C HIS A 28 20.74 -10.91 -2.73
N LEU A 29 19.58 -10.91 -3.38
CA LEU A 29 18.56 -11.92 -3.15
C LEU A 29 19.01 -13.30 -3.57
N LEU A 30 19.64 -13.45 -4.74
CA LEU A 30 20.20 -14.73 -5.20
C LEU A 30 21.27 -15.28 -4.24
N ALA A 31 22.11 -14.41 -3.71
CA ALA A 31 23.16 -14.80 -2.78
C ALA A 31 22.62 -15.19 -1.41
N ASN A 32 21.65 -14.44 -0.87
CA ASN A 32 21.30 -14.48 0.55
C ASN A 32 19.89 -15.03 0.85
N TYR A 33 19.02 -15.21 -0.16
CA TYR A 33 17.64 -15.64 0.05
C TYR A 33 17.27 -16.85 -0.80
N THR A 34 16.31 -17.61 -0.29
CA THR A 34 15.58 -18.65 -1.05
C THR A 34 14.14 -18.18 -1.22
N LYS A 35 13.62 -18.29 -2.45
CA LYS A 35 12.24 -17.96 -2.77
C LYS A 35 11.36 -19.20 -2.74
N PHE A 36 10.22 -19.09 -2.08
CA PHE A 36 9.16 -20.08 -2.06
C PHE A 36 7.85 -19.49 -2.56
N GLU A 37 7.00 -20.31 -3.15
CA GLU A 37 5.66 -19.95 -3.57
C GLU A 37 4.66 -20.90 -2.89
N TYR A 38 3.66 -20.34 -2.23
CA TYR A 38 2.63 -21.08 -1.50
C TYR A 38 1.24 -20.68 -1.95
N ALA A 39 0.31 -21.61 -1.87
CA ALA A 39 -1.12 -21.38 -1.95
C ALA A 39 -1.70 -21.54 -0.53
N ILE A 40 -1.75 -20.45 0.22
CA ILE A 40 -2.14 -20.45 1.64
C ILE A 40 -3.66 -20.57 1.75
N PRO A 41 -4.21 -21.62 2.41
CA PRO A 41 -5.64 -21.77 2.58
C PRO A 41 -6.17 -20.78 3.63
N MET A 42 -7.25 -20.10 3.26
CA MET A 42 -8.02 -19.26 4.17
C MET A 42 -9.11 -20.11 4.86
N ARG A 43 -9.77 -19.57 5.88
CA ARG A 43 -10.80 -20.26 6.68
C ARG A 43 -11.99 -20.78 5.87
N ASP A 44 -12.27 -20.17 4.73
CA ASP A 44 -13.33 -20.58 3.79
C ASP A 44 -12.85 -21.57 2.72
N GLY A 45 -11.58 -22.01 2.78
CA GLY A 45 -10.98 -22.94 1.83
C GLY A 45 -10.38 -22.29 0.58
N VAL A 46 -10.62 -21.01 0.32
CA VAL A 46 -9.99 -20.26 -0.78
C VAL A 46 -8.50 -20.16 -0.52
N LYS A 47 -7.66 -20.28 -1.57
CA LYS A 47 -6.21 -20.24 -1.46
C LYS A 47 -5.66 -18.94 -2.00
N LEU A 48 -4.84 -18.26 -1.18
CA LEU A 48 -4.15 -17.03 -1.57
C LEU A 48 -2.70 -17.30 -1.96
N PHE A 49 -2.33 -16.86 -3.16
CA PHE A 49 -0.99 -17.05 -3.69
C PHE A 49 -0.01 -16.12 -2.96
N THR A 50 1.01 -16.72 -2.37
CA THR A 50 1.95 -16.02 -1.49
C THR A 50 3.39 -16.38 -1.86
N VAL A 51 4.22 -15.37 -2.05
CA VAL A 51 5.66 -15.51 -2.26
C VAL A 51 6.39 -15.20 -0.97
N VAL A 52 7.28 -16.07 -0.56
CA VAL A 52 8.08 -15.92 0.66
C VAL A 52 9.55 -15.99 0.32
N TYR A 53 10.32 -14.98 0.74
CA TYR A 53 11.77 -14.95 0.63
C TYR A 53 12.35 -15.16 2.01
N THR A 54 13.00 -16.33 2.23
CA THR A 54 13.64 -16.64 3.51
C THR A 54 15.15 -16.46 3.41
N PRO A 55 15.82 -15.85 4.42
CA PRO A 55 17.27 -15.80 4.48
C PRO A 55 17.87 -17.21 4.47
N LYS A 56 18.96 -17.39 3.75
CA LYS A 56 19.74 -18.66 3.74
C LYS A 56 20.54 -18.89 5.02
N ASP A 57 20.85 -17.82 5.74
CA ASP A 57 21.52 -17.90 7.05
C ASP A 57 20.52 -18.41 8.09
N THR A 58 20.72 -19.65 8.54
CA THR A 58 19.90 -20.33 9.55
C THR A 58 20.48 -20.24 10.97
N SER A 59 21.55 -19.47 11.17
CA SER A 59 22.18 -19.31 12.49
C SER A 59 21.35 -18.48 13.47
N LYS A 60 20.34 -17.74 12.95
CA LYS A 60 19.42 -16.87 13.71
C LYS A 60 18.01 -16.93 13.16
N THR A 61 17.09 -16.30 13.86
CA THR A 61 15.68 -16.18 13.45
C THR A 61 15.35 -14.78 12.99
N TYR A 62 14.32 -14.65 12.12
CA TYR A 62 13.96 -13.41 11.45
C TYR A 62 12.46 -13.10 11.61
N PRO A 63 12.07 -11.85 11.73
CA PRO A 63 10.66 -11.50 11.67
C PRO A 63 10.13 -11.56 10.24
N PHE A 64 8.82 -11.80 10.10
CA PHE A 64 8.12 -11.60 8.84
C PHE A 64 7.93 -10.10 8.57
N LEU A 65 8.05 -9.70 7.30
CA LEU A 65 7.60 -8.40 6.80
C LEU A 65 6.69 -8.63 5.60
N MET A 66 5.40 -8.37 5.77
CA MET A 66 4.35 -8.74 4.83
C MET A 66 3.83 -7.53 4.07
N THR A 67 3.58 -7.73 2.77
CA THR A 67 2.82 -6.83 1.90
C THR A 67 1.74 -7.61 1.17
N ARG A 68 0.49 -7.14 1.19
CA ARG A 68 -0.64 -7.66 0.41
C ARG A 68 -0.99 -6.67 -0.69
N THR A 69 -1.28 -7.16 -1.90
CA THR A 69 -1.44 -6.29 -3.08
C THR A 69 -2.42 -6.85 -4.11
N PRO A 70 -3.24 -6.01 -4.76
CA PRO A 70 -4.06 -6.40 -5.89
C PRO A 70 -3.31 -6.31 -7.22
N TYR A 71 -2.08 -5.78 -7.21
CA TYR A 71 -1.32 -5.45 -8.41
C TYR A 71 -0.39 -6.58 -8.88
N GLY A 72 -0.26 -7.64 -8.06
CA GLY A 72 0.54 -8.82 -8.35
C GLY A 72 1.90 -8.84 -7.64
N VAL A 73 2.31 -10.04 -7.24
CA VAL A 73 3.56 -10.30 -6.51
C VAL A 73 4.66 -10.92 -7.40
N GLY A 74 4.47 -10.87 -8.72
CA GLY A 74 5.45 -11.39 -9.67
C GLY A 74 6.85 -10.74 -9.55
N PRO A 75 7.87 -11.29 -10.20
CA PRO A 75 7.76 -12.36 -11.19
C PRO A 75 7.42 -13.71 -10.54
N TYR A 76 6.53 -14.45 -11.19
CA TYR A 76 6.09 -15.77 -10.76
C TYR A 76 7.10 -16.85 -11.16
N GLY A 77 7.20 -17.91 -10.35
CA GLY A 77 8.18 -18.99 -10.48
C GLY A 77 9.31 -18.84 -9.44
N VAL A 78 9.68 -19.97 -8.81
CA VAL A 78 10.64 -20.00 -7.70
C VAL A 78 12.04 -19.48 -8.09
N ASP A 79 12.42 -19.63 -9.35
CA ASP A 79 13.72 -19.18 -9.87
C ASP A 79 13.71 -17.70 -10.33
N ALA A 80 12.53 -17.07 -10.37
CA ALA A 80 12.37 -15.70 -10.82
C ALA A 80 12.46 -14.72 -9.64
N MET A 81 13.56 -13.99 -9.52
CA MET A 81 13.75 -13.00 -8.44
C MET A 81 13.21 -11.63 -8.85
N PRO A 82 12.59 -10.90 -7.92
CA PRO A 82 12.06 -9.56 -8.18
C PRO A 82 13.18 -8.55 -8.39
N LEU A 83 12.87 -7.49 -9.14
CA LEU A 83 13.76 -6.35 -9.32
C LEU A 83 13.35 -5.15 -8.46
N ARG A 84 12.15 -5.17 -7.81
CA ARG A 84 11.56 -3.95 -7.24
C ARG A 84 10.58 -4.12 -6.07
N GLN A 85 10.34 -5.31 -5.56
CA GLN A 85 9.21 -5.55 -4.66
C GLN A 85 9.56 -5.59 -3.17
N LEU A 86 10.78 -5.30 -2.80
CA LEU A 86 11.18 -5.19 -1.39
C LEU A 86 11.22 -3.72 -0.96
N PRO A 87 11.00 -3.41 0.33
CA PRO A 87 10.84 -2.04 0.81
C PRO A 87 12.01 -1.12 0.44
N SER A 88 13.20 -1.39 0.90
CA SER A 88 14.40 -0.60 0.57
C SER A 88 15.67 -1.44 0.71
N PRO A 89 16.82 -0.99 0.13
CA PRO A 89 18.10 -1.67 0.31
C PRO A 89 18.49 -1.91 1.77
N ALA A 90 18.09 -1.03 2.67
CA ALA A 90 18.36 -1.17 4.09
C ALA A 90 17.63 -2.39 4.69
N PHE A 91 16.38 -2.64 4.30
CA PHE A 91 15.63 -3.81 4.73
C PHE A 91 16.22 -5.12 4.21
N TRP A 92 16.71 -5.16 2.96
CA TRP A 92 17.33 -6.39 2.42
C TRP A 92 18.52 -6.83 3.25
N LYS A 93 19.35 -5.87 3.67
CA LYS A 93 20.57 -6.11 4.45
C LYS A 93 20.27 -6.41 5.92
N ALA A 94 19.19 -5.85 6.44
CA ALA A 94 18.80 -6.04 7.83
C ALA A 94 18.33 -7.47 8.15
N GLY A 95 17.85 -8.21 7.15
CA GLY A 95 17.40 -9.60 7.28
C GLY A 95 15.98 -9.69 7.86
N TYR A 96 15.04 -10.04 6.98
CA TYR A 96 13.63 -10.32 7.24
C TYR A 96 13.20 -11.53 6.41
N ILE A 97 12.14 -12.19 6.82
CA ILE A 97 11.39 -13.09 5.93
C ILE A 97 10.38 -12.20 5.21
N PHE A 98 10.63 -11.90 3.94
CA PHE A 98 9.71 -11.07 3.16
C PHE A 98 8.55 -11.91 2.64
N VAL A 99 7.33 -11.43 2.83
CA VAL A 99 6.09 -12.08 2.42
C VAL A 99 5.30 -11.15 1.50
N HIS A 100 5.05 -11.59 0.28
CA HIS A 100 4.24 -10.86 -0.68
C HIS A 100 3.05 -11.73 -1.09
N GLN A 101 1.83 -11.21 -0.94
CA GLN A 101 0.61 -11.96 -1.21
C GLN A 101 -0.27 -11.26 -2.24
N ASP A 102 -0.65 -11.99 -3.30
CA ASP A 102 -1.77 -11.61 -4.16
C ASP A 102 -3.05 -11.67 -3.34
N VAL A 103 -3.81 -10.58 -3.27
CA VAL A 103 -5.07 -10.57 -2.53
C VAL A 103 -6.12 -11.44 -3.21
N ARG A 104 -7.15 -11.80 -2.48
CA ARG A 104 -8.28 -12.64 -2.90
C ARG A 104 -8.84 -12.21 -4.26
N GLY A 105 -8.96 -13.16 -5.20
CA GLY A 105 -9.50 -12.94 -6.54
C GLY A 105 -8.59 -12.13 -7.48
N ARG A 106 -7.32 -11.91 -7.11
CA ARG A 106 -6.35 -11.24 -7.98
C ARG A 106 -5.19 -12.16 -8.35
N MET A 107 -4.69 -11.95 -9.57
CA MET A 107 -3.52 -12.62 -10.14
C MET A 107 -3.57 -14.15 -10.04
N LYS A 108 -2.84 -14.78 -9.11
CA LYS A 108 -2.83 -16.22 -8.89
C LYS A 108 -3.63 -16.66 -7.65
N SER A 109 -4.22 -15.72 -6.92
CA SER A 109 -5.10 -16.04 -5.80
C SER A 109 -6.50 -16.42 -6.26
N GLU A 110 -7.09 -17.39 -5.57
CA GLU A 110 -8.46 -17.83 -5.77
C GLU A 110 -9.48 -16.86 -5.15
N GLY A 111 -10.77 -17.12 -5.38
CA GLY A 111 -11.88 -16.38 -4.81
C GLY A 111 -12.33 -15.20 -5.67
N GLN A 112 -13.17 -14.35 -5.09
CA GLN A 112 -13.72 -13.17 -5.75
C GLN A 112 -13.07 -11.89 -5.22
N PHE A 113 -12.56 -11.06 -6.11
CA PHE A 113 -12.08 -9.73 -5.78
C PHE A 113 -13.27 -8.78 -5.60
N LEU A 114 -13.19 -7.94 -4.56
CA LEU A 114 -14.08 -6.80 -4.35
C LEU A 114 -13.22 -5.58 -4.03
N HIS A 115 -13.47 -4.47 -4.73
CA HIS A 115 -12.82 -3.21 -4.40
C HIS A 115 -13.22 -2.73 -3.01
N ALA A 116 -12.22 -2.32 -2.21
CA ALA A 116 -12.42 -1.89 -0.83
C ALA A 116 -13.43 -2.78 -0.10
N ARG A 117 -13.17 -4.09 -0.09
CA ARG A 117 -14.06 -5.08 0.53
C ARG A 117 -14.53 -4.60 1.91
N PRO A 118 -15.84 -4.54 2.15
CA PRO A 118 -16.39 -4.17 3.45
C PRO A 118 -15.83 -5.02 4.59
N HIS A 119 -15.51 -4.37 5.69
CA HIS A 119 -15.13 -5.08 6.91
C HIS A 119 -16.32 -5.85 7.49
N ASN A 120 -16.09 -7.11 7.85
CA ASN A 120 -17.11 -7.95 8.50
C ASN A 120 -16.85 -8.02 10.01
N PRO A 121 -17.63 -7.34 10.85
CA PRO A 121 -17.41 -7.36 12.29
C PRO A 121 -17.86 -8.68 12.97
N SER A 122 -18.60 -9.52 12.28
CA SER A 122 -19.15 -10.75 12.86
C SER A 122 -18.12 -11.86 12.98
N LYS A 123 -17.46 -12.26 11.89
CA LYS A 123 -16.42 -13.31 11.78
C LYS A 123 -16.67 -14.57 12.62
N LYS A 124 -17.94 -15.01 12.68
CA LYS A 124 -18.35 -16.17 13.49
C LYS A 124 -18.31 -17.48 12.71
N ALA A 125 -18.55 -17.42 11.42
CA ALA A 125 -18.52 -18.57 10.51
C ALA A 125 -17.30 -18.52 9.59
N ALA A 126 -16.93 -19.66 9.00
CA ALA A 126 -15.86 -19.74 8.01
C ALA A 126 -16.11 -18.87 6.77
N ALA A 127 -17.40 -18.64 6.43
CA ALA A 127 -17.79 -17.76 5.33
C ALA A 127 -17.72 -16.26 5.67
N ASP A 128 -17.51 -15.90 6.93
CA ASP A 128 -17.39 -14.51 7.37
C ASP A 128 -15.98 -14.00 7.11
N ILE A 129 -15.71 -13.70 5.86
CA ILE A 129 -14.38 -13.29 5.38
C ILE A 129 -14.33 -11.79 5.08
N ASP A 130 -13.17 -11.21 5.33
CA ASP A 130 -12.77 -9.88 4.90
C ASP A 130 -11.23 -9.80 4.76
N GLU A 131 -10.68 -8.62 4.51
CA GLU A 131 -9.22 -8.45 4.35
C GLU A 131 -8.46 -8.64 5.68
N SER A 132 -9.11 -8.37 6.82
CA SER A 132 -8.54 -8.60 8.14
C SER A 132 -8.44 -10.10 8.44
N SER A 133 -9.49 -10.87 8.15
CA SER A 133 -9.49 -12.33 8.31
C SER A 133 -8.50 -13.03 7.38
N ASP A 134 -8.39 -12.59 6.12
CA ASP A 134 -7.38 -13.12 5.19
C ASP A 134 -5.95 -12.85 5.67
N THR A 135 -5.72 -11.68 6.28
CA THR A 135 -4.42 -11.36 6.88
C THR A 135 -4.15 -12.24 8.11
N PHE A 136 -5.15 -12.43 8.97
CA PHE A 136 -5.05 -13.28 10.14
C PHE A 136 -4.70 -14.72 9.76
N ASP A 137 -5.47 -15.32 8.85
CA ASP A 137 -5.29 -16.70 8.41
C ASP A 137 -3.93 -16.90 7.72
N SER A 138 -3.48 -15.90 6.94
CA SER A 138 -2.17 -15.94 6.30
C SER A 138 -1.03 -15.93 7.32
N LEU A 139 -1.11 -15.09 8.35
CA LEU A 139 -0.08 -15.02 9.40
C LEU A 139 -0.10 -16.28 10.27
N ASP A 140 -1.28 -16.82 10.59
CA ASP A 140 -1.42 -18.07 11.34
C ASP A 140 -0.78 -19.24 10.59
N TRP A 141 -1.00 -19.31 9.27
CA TRP A 141 -0.36 -20.32 8.44
C TRP A 141 1.17 -20.15 8.37
N LEU A 142 1.64 -18.91 8.14
CA LEU A 142 3.08 -18.60 8.02
C LEU A 142 3.83 -18.98 9.28
N VAL A 143 3.32 -18.63 10.46
CA VAL A 143 3.93 -18.97 11.74
C VAL A 143 3.99 -20.49 11.98
N LYS A 144 3.05 -21.25 11.44
CA LYS A 144 3.01 -22.71 11.58
C LYS A 144 3.90 -23.45 10.60
N HIS A 145 4.16 -22.90 9.41
CA HIS A 145 4.72 -23.66 8.29
C HIS A 145 6.04 -23.13 7.74
N VAL A 146 6.40 -21.87 7.96
CA VAL A 146 7.65 -21.30 7.45
C VAL A 146 8.69 -21.32 8.56
N PRO A 147 9.80 -22.09 8.44
CA PRO A 147 10.83 -22.16 9.48
C PRO A 147 11.69 -20.88 9.53
N GLY A 148 12.47 -20.76 10.61
CA GLY A 148 13.47 -19.70 10.77
C GLY A 148 12.90 -18.33 11.20
N HIS A 149 11.61 -18.24 11.55
CA HIS A 149 11.02 -17.01 12.05
C HIS A 149 11.18 -16.85 13.58
N ASN A 150 11.11 -15.61 14.06
CA ASN A 150 11.17 -15.28 15.49
C ASN A 150 9.78 -15.12 16.15
N GLY A 151 8.72 -15.53 15.48
CA GLY A 151 7.34 -15.43 15.97
C GLY A 151 6.69 -14.05 15.82
N LYS A 152 7.38 -13.06 15.24
CA LYS A 152 6.87 -11.72 15.05
C LYS A 152 6.70 -11.39 13.58
N ALA A 153 5.68 -10.59 13.27
CA ALA A 153 5.38 -10.08 11.94
C ALA A 153 5.19 -8.57 11.94
N GLY A 154 5.65 -7.94 10.88
CA GLY A 154 5.27 -6.58 10.48
C GLY A 154 4.50 -6.60 9.19
N MET A 155 3.74 -5.53 8.93
CA MET A 155 3.03 -5.34 7.67
C MET A 155 3.22 -3.91 7.17
N VAL A 156 3.46 -3.77 5.86
CA VAL A 156 3.72 -2.48 5.21
C VAL A 156 3.06 -2.44 3.84
N GLY A 157 2.56 -1.27 3.46
CA GLY A 157 2.00 -1.06 2.14
C GLY A 157 1.66 0.39 1.87
N ILE A 158 1.76 0.79 0.61
CA ILE A 158 1.47 2.14 0.11
C ILE A 158 0.20 2.08 -0.73
N SER A 159 -0.72 3.05 -0.57
CA SER A 159 -1.93 3.14 -1.39
C SER A 159 -2.88 1.96 -1.12
N TYR A 160 -3.34 1.24 -2.12
CA TYR A 160 -4.13 0.01 -1.94
C TYR A 160 -3.43 -1.01 -1.00
N PRO A 161 -2.13 -1.34 -1.14
CA PRO A 161 -1.42 -2.09 -0.10
C PRO A 161 -1.45 -1.44 1.29
N GLY A 162 -1.56 -0.11 1.38
CA GLY A 162 -1.80 0.63 2.62
C GLY A 162 -3.18 0.34 3.21
N PHE A 163 -4.22 0.27 2.37
CA PHE A 163 -5.56 -0.19 2.77
C PHE A 163 -5.50 -1.61 3.36
N TYR A 164 -4.86 -2.58 2.67
CA TYR A 164 -4.72 -3.94 3.21
C TYR A 164 -3.93 -3.97 4.51
N THR A 165 -2.97 -3.08 4.68
CA THR A 165 -2.22 -2.94 5.93
C THR A 165 -3.11 -2.40 7.04
N ALA A 166 -3.95 -1.40 6.76
CA ALA A 166 -4.95 -0.87 7.70
C ALA A 166 -6.01 -1.93 8.05
N CYS A 167 -6.50 -2.69 7.08
CA CYS A 167 -7.39 -3.83 7.34
C CYS A 167 -6.73 -4.88 8.23
N GLY A 168 -5.46 -5.22 7.96
CA GLY A 168 -4.73 -6.26 8.67
C GLY A 168 -4.44 -5.94 10.14
N MET A 169 -4.45 -4.66 10.53
CA MET A 169 -4.29 -4.30 11.95
C MET A 169 -5.58 -4.39 12.76
N ILE A 170 -6.75 -4.52 12.10
CA ILE A 170 -8.05 -4.74 12.74
C ILE A 170 -8.17 -6.22 13.07
N ASP A 171 -8.56 -6.55 14.31
CA ASP A 171 -8.60 -7.94 14.80
C ASP A 171 -7.30 -8.72 14.53
N ALA A 172 -6.18 -8.06 14.75
CA ALA A 172 -4.86 -8.52 14.32
C ALA A 172 -4.45 -9.86 14.91
N HIS A 173 -3.77 -10.69 14.11
CA HIS A 173 -3.12 -11.91 14.58
C HIS A 173 -2.08 -11.58 15.66
N PRO A 174 -1.95 -12.39 16.74
CA PRO A 174 -1.01 -12.10 17.84
C PRO A 174 0.46 -11.92 17.44
N ALA A 175 0.88 -12.53 16.32
CA ALA A 175 2.23 -12.34 15.78
C ALA A 175 2.43 -10.95 15.15
N LEU A 176 1.39 -10.24 14.72
CA LEU A 176 1.49 -8.91 14.10
C LEU A 176 1.81 -7.85 15.17
N LYS A 177 3.04 -7.35 15.17
CA LYS A 177 3.55 -6.43 16.21
C LYS A 177 3.73 -5.00 15.73
N ALA A 178 3.90 -4.78 14.43
CA ALA A 178 4.12 -3.47 13.85
C ALA A 178 3.47 -3.38 12.47
N VAL A 179 2.84 -2.25 12.17
CA VAL A 179 2.24 -1.99 10.86
C VAL A 179 2.58 -0.58 10.38
N SER A 180 2.76 -0.44 9.08
CA SER A 180 2.92 0.88 8.46
C SER A 180 1.95 1.03 7.30
N PRO A 181 0.69 1.45 7.56
CA PRO A 181 -0.21 1.89 6.52
C PRO A 181 0.27 3.24 5.97
N GLN A 182 0.63 3.27 4.69
CA GLN A 182 1.24 4.42 4.03
C GLN A 182 0.30 4.90 2.93
N ALA A 183 -0.11 6.18 3.00
CA ALA A 183 -1.17 6.72 2.14
C ALA A 183 -2.32 5.71 1.96
N PRO A 184 -2.93 5.23 3.06
CA PRO A 184 -3.94 4.18 2.99
C PRO A 184 -5.28 4.74 2.56
N LEU A 185 -6.00 3.99 1.72
CA LEU A 185 -7.42 4.21 1.49
C LEU A 185 -8.18 3.85 2.77
N ILE A 186 -8.79 4.79 3.44
CA ILE A 186 -9.56 4.54 4.66
C ILE A 186 -11.06 4.72 4.41
N ASP A 187 -11.44 5.75 3.64
CA ASP A 187 -12.77 5.91 3.08
C ASP A 187 -12.62 6.02 1.56
N TYR A 188 -12.88 4.94 0.87
CA TYR A 188 -12.60 4.83 -0.55
C TYR A 188 -13.43 5.79 -1.40
N LEU A 189 -14.65 6.11 -0.97
CA LEU A 189 -15.61 6.86 -1.79
C LEU A 189 -15.74 8.32 -1.41
N ASP A 190 -15.37 8.71 -0.19
CA ASP A 190 -15.46 10.10 0.28
C ASP A 190 -14.13 10.62 0.86
N GLY A 191 -13.06 9.85 0.73
CA GLY A 191 -11.69 10.28 1.02
C GLY A 191 -11.11 11.12 -0.11
N ASP A 192 -9.97 10.71 -0.62
CA ASP A 192 -9.31 11.40 -1.74
C ASP A 192 -9.22 10.54 -3.01
N ASP A 193 -9.56 9.24 -2.95
CA ASP A 193 -9.43 8.33 -4.08
C ASP A 193 -10.45 8.53 -5.19
N CYS A 194 -11.73 8.44 -4.85
CA CYS A 194 -12.79 8.55 -5.84
C CYS A 194 -13.46 9.90 -5.84
N ARG A 195 -13.63 10.48 -4.67
CA ARG A 195 -14.24 11.79 -4.47
C ARG A 195 -13.51 12.58 -3.40
N HIS A 196 -13.55 13.89 -3.52
CA HIS A 196 -13.12 14.80 -2.47
C HIS A 196 -14.27 15.76 -2.16
N ASN A 197 -14.81 15.69 -0.94
CA ASN A 197 -16.00 16.46 -0.53
C ASN A 197 -17.16 16.37 -1.56
N GLY A 198 -17.40 15.15 -2.08
CA GLY A 198 -18.43 14.87 -3.09
C GLY A 198 -18.02 15.13 -4.54
N ALA A 199 -16.92 15.82 -4.80
CA ALA A 199 -16.43 16.04 -6.16
C ALA A 199 -15.73 14.78 -6.69
N PHE A 200 -16.24 14.23 -7.81
CA PHE A 200 -15.68 13.03 -8.43
C PHE A 200 -14.35 13.32 -9.13
N LEU A 201 -13.32 12.55 -8.83
CA LEU A 201 -11.97 12.69 -9.39
C LEU A 201 -11.88 11.95 -10.74
N LEU A 202 -12.54 12.52 -11.78
CA LEU A 202 -12.73 11.85 -13.07
C LEU A 202 -11.45 11.34 -13.71
N ALA A 203 -10.45 12.17 -13.86
CA ALA A 203 -9.23 11.81 -14.59
C ALA A 203 -8.46 10.68 -13.90
N HIS A 204 -8.37 10.72 -12.56
CA HIS A 204 -7.74 9.70 -11.75
C HIS A 204 -8.48 8.36 -11.88
N ASN A 205 -9.77 8.36 -11.61
CA ASN A 205 -10.60 7.16 -11.66
C ASN A 205 -10.66 6.54 -13.06
N PHE A 206 -10.83 7.36 -14.10
CA PHE A 206 -10.85 6.87 -15.48
C PHE A 206 -9.54 6.12 -15.83
N ARG A 207 -8.39 6.68 -15.46
CA ARG A 207 -7.11 6.02 -15.68
C ARG A 207 -6.98 4.73 -14.89
N PHE A 208 -7.27 4.78 -13.59
CA PHE A 208 -7.14 3.64 -12.70
C PHE A 208 -8.02 2.47 -13.16
N PHE A 209 -9.31 2.70 -13.35
CA PHE A 209 -10.25 1.67 -13.76
C PHE A 209 -10.12 1.25 -15.24
N GLY A 210 -9.51 2.07 -16.07
CA GLY A 210 -9.11 1.68 -17.42
C GLY A 210 -7.87 0.77 -17.47
N MET A 211 -7.00 0.87 -16.46
CA MET A 211 -5.79 0.06 -16.32
C MET A 211 -6.03 -1.23 -15.52
N PHE A 212 -6.78 -1.15 -14.43
CA PHE A 212 -6.88 -2.19 -13.41
C PHE A 212 -7.35 -3.56 -13.95
N PRO A 213 -8.37 -3.66 -14.84
CA PRO A 213 -8.79 -4.92 -15.42
C PRO A 213 -7.74 -5.59 -16.31
N LYS A 214 -6.78 -4.82 -16.83
CA LYS A 214 -5.70 -5.33 -17.68
C LYS A 214 -4.56 -5.98 -16.87
N LEU A 215 -4.56 -5.80 -15.56
CA LEU A 215 -3.55 -6.40 -14.69
C LEU A 215 -3.76 -7.90 -14.57
N ASN A 216 -2.77 -8.68 -14.96
CA ASN A 216 -2.78 -10.13 -14.94
C ASN A 216 -1.35 -10.69 -14.82
N PRO A 217 -1.16 -11.98 -14.49
CA PRO A 217 0.18 -12.55 -14.28
C PRO A 217 1.14 -12.42 -15.49
N LYS A 218 0.61 -12.33 -16.71
CA LYS A 218 1.44 -12.22 -17.93
C LYS A 218 2.04 -10.82 -18.10
N MET A 219 1.55 -9.82 -17.39
CA MET A 219 2.04 -8.43 -17.47
C MET A 219 3.53 -8.27 -17.16
N TYR A 220 4.10 -9.18 -16.38
CA TYR A 220 5.53 -9.16 -16.03
C TYR A 220 6.44 -9.52 -17.22
N ALA A 221 5.89 -10.14 -18.25
CA ALA A 221 6.59 -10.46 -19.50
C ALA A 221 6.20 -9.52 -20.65
N SER A 222 5.15 -8.71 -20.51
CA SER A 222 4.67 -7.78 -21.54
C SER A 222 5.28 -6.39 -21.37
N LYS A 223 5.54 -5.73 -22.51
CA LYS A 223 5.93 -4.32 -22.60
C LYS A 223 4.75 -3.41 -22.97
N ASP A 224 3.55 -3.97 -23.13
CA ASP A 224 2.38 -3.22 -23.55
C ASP A 224 1.96 -2.19 -22.52
N SER A 225 1.54 -1.02 -22.99
CA SER A 225 0.96 -0.01 -22.13
C SER A 225 -0.37 -0.51 -21.56
N ARG A 226 -0.56 -0.29 -20.26
CA ARG A 226 -1.81 -0.59 -19.55
C ARG A 226 -2.71 0.61 -19.43
N ASP A 227 -2.15 1.81 -19.59
CA ASP A 227 -2.92 3.05 -19.56
C ASP A 227 -3.96 3.08 -20.70
N PRO A 228 -5.10 3.74 -20.47
CA PRO A 228 -6.04 4.05 -21.54
C PRO A 228 -5.37 4.85 -22.65
N ASP A 229 -5.75 4.57 -23.91
CA ASP A 229 -5.33 5.41 -25.03
C ASP A 229 -6.25 6.63 -25.11
N TYR A 230 -5.71 7.80 -24.83
CA TYR A 230 -6.43 9.06 -24.90
C TYR A 230 -6.49 9.66 -26.32
N GLY A 231 -5.66 9.15 -27.26
CA GLY A 231 -5.54 9.71 -28.62
C GLY A 231 -5.03 11.16 -28.68
N THR A 232 -4.71 11.78 -27.56
CA THR A 232 -4.19 13.14 -27.42
C THR A 232 -3.35 13.28 -26.15
N PRO A 233 -2.30 14.11 -26.14
CA PRO A 233 -1.55 14.44 -24.93
C PRO A 233 -2.29 15.46 -24.04
N ASP A 234 -3.37 16.08 -24.53
CA ASP A 234 -4.17 17.06 -23.80
C ASP A 234 -5.33 16.37 -23.09
N GLY A 235 -5.15 16.09 -21.79
CA GLY A 235 -6.18 15.46 -20.96
C GLY A 235 -7.45 16.31 -20.81
N TYR A 236 -7.33 17.63 -20.76
CA TYR A 236 -8.51 18.50 -20.69
C TYR A 236 -9.37 18.37 -21.96
N LYS A 237 -8.73 18.44 -23.14
CA LYS A 237 -9.42 18.24 -24.43
C LYS A 237 -10.08 16.85 -24.48
N PHE A 238 -9.39 15.81 -24.04
CA PHE A 238 -9.95 14.46 -24.03
C PHE A 238 -11.23 14.37 -23.20
N PHE A 239 -11.23 14.86 -21.96
CA PHE A 239 -12.41 14.79 -21.09
C PHE A 239 -13.53 15.74 -21.53
N LEU A 240 -13.20 16.88 -22.17
CA LEU A 240 -14.20 17.75 -22.78
C LEU A 240 -14.91 17.06 -23.95
N ASP A 241 -14.14 16.44 -24.85
CA ASP A 241 -14.64 15.72 -26.02
C ASP A 241 -15.36 14.41 -25.64
N LEU A 242 -15.05 13.85 -24.47
CA LEU A 242 -15.76 12.68 -23.93
C LEU A 242 -17.25 12.96 -23.80
N GLY A 243 -17.63 14.17 -23.38
CA GLY A 243 -19.02 14.57 -23.16
C GLY A 243 -19.58 13.97 -21.87
N PRO A 244 -20.84 13.49 -21.87
CA PRO A 244 -21.45 12.90 -20.67
C PRO A 244 -20.62 11.76 -20.09
N LEU A 245 -20.57 11.68 -18.75
CA LEU A 245 -19.75 10.72 -18.00
C LEU A 245 -20.08 9.25 -18.36
N SER A 246 -21.32 8.95 -18.74
CA SER A 246 -21.71 7.63 -19.24
C SER A 246 -20.93 7.18 -20.49
N ASN A 247 -20.38 8.12 -21.26
CA ASN A 247 -19.55 7.79 -22.41
C ASN A 247 -18.20 7.15 -22.01
N ALA A 248 -17.74 7.36 -20.78
CA ALA A 248 -16.52 6.73 -20.28
C ALA A 248 -16.62 5.20 -20.33
N ASP A 249 -17.71 4.64 -19.81
CA ASP A 249 -17.93 3.21 -19.86
C ASP A 249 -18.28 2.72 -21.28
N GLN A 250 -19.19 3.41 -21.98
CA GLN A 250 -19.65 2.99 -23.29
C GLN A 250 -18.53 2.91 -24.34
N LYS A 251 -17.64 3.91 -24.35
CA LYS A 251 -16.62 4.06 -25.40
C LYS A 251 -15.27 3.42 -25.03
N TYR A 252 -14.89 3.50 -23.74
CA TYR A 252 -13.52 3.18 -23.31
C TYR A 252 -13.45 2.00 -22.35
N LEU A 253 -14.17 2.00 -21.24
CA LEU A 253 -14.06 0.95 -20.22
C LEU A 253 -14.82 -0.31 -20.61
N LYS A 254 -15.91 -0.19 -21.38
CA LYS A 254 -16.67 -1.29 -21.99
C LYS A 254 -17.08 -2.37 -20.98
N LYS A 255 -17.52 -1.93 -19.79
CA LYS A 255 -17.92 -2.78 -18.67
C LYS A 255 -16.83 -3.75 -18.17
N ALA A 256 -15.57 -3.46 -18.48
CA ALA A 256 -14.44 -4.29 -18.02
C ALA A 256 -14.21 -4.15 -16.50
N GLU A 257 -14.69 -3.05 -15.90
CA GLU A 257 -14.57 -2.79 -14.47
C GLU A 257 -15.94 -2.44 -13.87
N PRO A 258 -16.60 -3.43 -13.25
CA PRO A 258 -17.95 -3.24 -12.67
C PRO A 258 -17.99 -2.14 -11.60
N PHE A 259 -16.92 -1.97 -10.84
CA PHE A 259 -16.85 -0.95 -9.78
C PHE A 259 -16.94 0.49 -10.31
N TRP A 260 -16.60 0.74 -11.58
CA TRP A 260 -16.89 2.02 -12.22
C TRP A 260 -18.39 2.32 -12.22
N GLN A 261 -19.22 1.31 -12.55
CA GLN A 261 -20.66 1.48 -12.52
C GLN A 261 -21.18 1.66 -11.10
N ASP A 262 -20.65 0.89 -10.14
CA ASP A 262 -21.00 1.07 -8.72
C ASP A 262 -20.76 2.50 -8.25
N GLN A 263 -19.66 3.15 -8.67
CA GLN A 263 -19.39 4.54 -8.33
C GLN A 263 -20.37 5.53 -8.97
N MET A 264 -20.92 5.20 -10.16
CA MET A 264 -21.92 6.04 -10.82
C MET A 264 -23.29 5.89 -10.17
N ASP A 265 -23.65 4.68 -9.75
CA ASP A 265 -24.93 4.36 -9.13
C ASP A 265 -25.02 4.85 -7.67
N HIS A 266 -23.85 4.96 -7.00
CA HIS A 266 -23.73 5.38 -5.60
C HIS A 266 -23.04 6.76 -5.50
N GLY A 267 -23.67 7.77 -6.09
CA GLY A 267 -23.15 9.16 -6.11
C GLY A 267 -23.20 9.86 -4.76
N ASP A 268 -24.16 9.49 -3.92
CA ASP A 268 -24.34 9.99 -2.56
C ASP A 268 -23.62 9.06 -1.54
N TYR A 269 -23.40 9.57 -0.33
CA TYR A 269 -22.79 8.79 0.76
C TYR A 269 -23.85 7.87 1.42
N ASP A 270 -24.26 6.85 0.68
CA ASP A 270 -25.28 5.87 1.04
C ASP A 270 -24.69 4.65 1.80
N ASP A 271 -25.48 3.58 1.97
CA ASP A 271 -25.04 2.39 2.69
C ASP A 271 -23.94 1.62 1.95
N PHE A 272 -23.88 1.71 0.61
CA PHE A 272 -22.78 1.12 -0.17
C PHE A 272 -21.45 1.80 0.14
N CYS A 273 -21.44 3.13 0.23
CA CYS A 273 -20.29 3.93 0.62
C CYS A 273 -19.88 3.67 2.07
N LYS A 274 -20.84 3.74 3.01
CA LYS A 274 -20.62 3.52 4.44
C LYS A 274 -20.06 2.14 4.76
N ALA A 275 -20.47 1.11 4.02
CA ALA A 275 -19.93 -0.22 4.20
C ALA A 275 -18.43 -0.34 3.88
N ARG A 276 -17.88 0.59 3.08
CA ARG A 276 -16.48 0.65 2.67
C ARG A 276 -15.63 1.64 3.46
N ASP A 277 -16.24 2.33 4.43
CA ASP A 277 -15.54 3.19 5.38
C ASP A 277 -14.91 2.34 6.49
N LEU A 278 -13.59 2.34 6.60
CA LEU A 278 -12.88 1.61 7.65
C LEU A 278 -12.87 2.35 9.00
N ARG A 279 -13.16 3.65 9.04
CA ARG A 279 -13.07 4.45 10.26
C ARG A 279 -13.83 3.86 11.45
N PRO A 280 -15.07 3.33 11.32
CA PRO A 280 -15.79 2.73 12.44
C PRO A 280 -15.15 1.46 12.99
N HIS A 281 -14.30 0.80 12.20
CA HIS A 281 -13.70 -0.49 12.49
C HIS A 281 -12.26 -0.39 13.01
N ILE A 282 -11.58 0.74 12.79
CA ILE A 282 -10.26 1.02 13.36
C ILE A 282 -10.43 1.32 14.84
N LYS A 283 -10.34 0.29 15.65
CA LYS A 283 -10.46 0.33 17.12
C LYS A 283 -9.75 -0.85 17.77
N ASN A 284 -9.32 -0.67 19.00
CA ASN A 284 -8.63 -1.71 19.79
C ASN A 284 -7.37 -2.26 19.08
N ILE A 285 -6.66 -1.40 18.35
CA ILE A 285 -5.47 -1.78 17.59
C ILE A 285 -4.34 -2.20 18.55
N GLN A 286 -3.79 -3.39 18.33
CA GLN A 286 -2.77 -4.01 19.19
C GLN A 286 -1.34 -3.80 18.69
N PRO A 287 -1.03 -3.87 17.36
CA PRO A 287 0.31 -3.60 16.87
C PRO A 287 0.68 -2.12 16.98
N ALA A 288 1.97 -1.81 17.03
CA ALA A 288 2.47 -0.46 16.83
C ALA A 288 2.16 0.03 15.42
N VAL A 289 1.82 1.32 15.27
CA VAL A 289 1.37 1.91 14.00
C VAL A 289 2.26 3.08 13.60
N LEU A 290 2.81 3.02 12.39
CA LEU A 290 3.53 4.10 11.71
C LEU A 290 2.74 4.51 10.46
N THR A 291 1.88 5.51 10.57
CA THR A 291 1.13 6.03 9.43
C THR A 291 1.97 7.04 8.66
N VAL A 292 2.02 6.95 7.34
CA VAL A 292 2.89 7.78 6.49
C VAL A 292 2.12 8.39 5.35
N GLY A 293 2.41 9.64 5.04
CA GLY A 293 1.82 10.34 3.90
C GLY A 293 2.69 11.47 3.37
N GLY A 294 2.30 12.00 2.23
CA GLY A 294 2.94 13.14 1.59
C GLY A 294 2.05 14.39 1.61
N TRP A 295 2.62 15.56 1.89
CA TRP A 295 1.90 16.84 1.84
C TRP A 295 1.31 17.16 0.44
N TYR A 296 1.92 16.60 -0.59
CA TYR A 296 1.54 16.79 -1.99
C TYR A 296 0.94 15.53 -2.61
N ASP A 297 0.41 14.64 -1.76
CA ASP A 297 -0.34 13.48 -2.21
C ASP A 297 -1.72 13.93 -2.71
N ALA A 298 -2.00 13.69 -3.99
CA ALA A 298 -3.26 14.07 -4.62
C ALA A 298 -4.26 12.89 -4.64
N GLU A 299 -3.88 11.74 -4.07
CA GLU A 299 -4.71 10.53 -4.06
C GLU A 299 -5.21 10.22 -2.65
N ASP A 300 -4.29 9.98 -1.69
CA ASP A 300 -4.61 9.39 -0.39
C ASP A 300 -4.16 10.26 0.80
N LEU A 301 -4.29 11.57 0.71
CA LEU A 301 -3.91 12.47 1.80
C LEU A 301 -4.83 12.31 3.01
N ALA A 302 -6.15 12.30 2.80
CA ALA A 302 -7.13 12.23 3.87
C ALA A 302 -7.06 10.90 4.62
N GLY A 303 -6.89 9.79 3.91
CA GLY A 303 -6.79 8.45 4.51
C GLY A 303 -5.64 8.32 5.51
N THR A 304 -4.53 9.03 5.26
CA THR A 304 -3.39 9.08 6.19
C THR A 304 -3.80 9.67 7.55
N PHE A 305 -4.51 10.80 7.55
CA PHE A 305 -4.99 11.43 8.79
C PHE A 305 -6.10 10.61 9.45
N TYR A 306 -7.06 10.10 8.68
CA TYR A 306 -8.14 9.27 9.22
C TYR A 306 -7.60 8.04 9.96
N CYS A 307 -6.61 7.36 9.38
CA CYS A 307 -5.98 6.21 10.02
C CYS A 307 -5.34 6.59 11.36
N TYR A 308 -4.47 7.60 11.37
CA TYR A 308 -3.77 8.05 12.57
C TYR A 308 -4.73 8.51 13.68
N GLU A 309 -5.70 9.37 13.35
CA GLU A 309 -6.65 9.94 14.31
C GLU A 309 -7.55 8.87 14.91
N ARG A 310 -8.01 7.91 14.09
CA ARG A 310 -8.84 6.81 14.60
C ARG A 310 -8.08 5.92 15.55
N VAL A 311 -6.85 5.53 15.23
CA VAL A 311 -6.00 4.76 16.16
C VAL A 311 -5.80 5.55 17.46
N LYS A 312 -5.47 6.84 17.38
CA LYS A 312 -5.29 7.72 18.55
C LYS A 312 -6.53 7.77 19.43
N ALA A 313 -7.71 7.90 18.83
CA ALA A 313 -8.97 8.08 19.57
C ALA A 313 -9.52 6.79 20.18
N THR A 314 -9.24 5.62 19.59
CA THR A 314 -9.96 4.38 19.89
C THR A 314 -9.08 3.22 20.35
N SER A 315 -7.77 3.43 20.43
CA SER A 315 -6.81 2.37 20.72
C SER A 315 -5.73 2.80 21.72
N PRO A 316 -6.11 3.15 22.96
CA PRO A 316 -5.15 3.61 23.98
C PRO A 316 -4.10 2.56 24.35
N GLN A 317 -4.35 1.28 24.06
CA GLN A 317 -3.41 0.17 24.27
C GLN A 317 -2.41 0.01 23.12
N CYS A 318 -2.54 0.76 22.02
CA CYS A 318 -1.57 0.72 20.92
C CYS A 318 -0.18 1.14 21.45
N PRO A 319 0.85 0.29 21.30
CA PRO A 319 2.16 0.56 21.92
C PRO A 319 2.83 1.84 21.44
N GLN A 320 2.59 2.18 20.17
CA GLN A 320 3.07 3.39 19.53
C GLN A 320 2.18 3.73 18.33
N ASN A 321 1.74 4.98 18.22
CA ASN A 321 0.98 5.48 17.09
C ASN A 321 1.60 6.80 16.64
N VAL A 322 2.30 6.78 15.52
CA VAL A 322 3.02 7.94 14.97
C VAL A 322 2.59 8.20 13.54
N ILE A 323 2.36 9.48 13.22
CA ILE A 323 2.18 9.92 11.84
C ILE A 323 3.45 10.60 11.32
N VAL A 324 3.83 10.28 10.09
CA VAL A 324 4.96 10.91 9.38
C VAL A 324 4.45 11.57 8.12
N MET A 325 4.69 12.88 8.01
CA MET A 325 4.31 13.66 6.82
C MET A 325 5.54 14.33 6.22
N GLY A 326 5.85 13.98 4.98
CA GLY A 326 6.97 14.57 4.24
C GLY A 326 6.54 15.34 3.00
N PRO A 327 7.47 16.04 2.33
CA PRO A 327 7.17 16.90 1.19
C PRO A 327 7.06 16.08 -0.11
N TRP A 328 6.25 15.02 -0.09
CA TRP A 328 6.18 14.01 -1.13
C TRP A 328 4.84 14.01 -1.85
N VAL A 329 4.87 13.58 -3.10
CA VAL A 329 3.69 13.08 -3.83
C VAL A 329 3.41 11.63 -3.41
N HIS A 330 2.34 11.04 -3.92
CA HIS A 330 1.94 9.68 -3.64
C HIS A 330 3.09 8.67 -3.77
N GLY A 331 3.46 8.01 -2.65
CA GLY A 331 4.57 7.05 -2.58
C GLY A 331 5.97 7.65 -2.80
N GLY A 332 6.12 8.98 -2.76
CA GLY A 332 7.40 9.65 -3.00
C GLY A 332 8.49 9.30 -1.99
N TRP A 333 8.12 8.94 -0.76
CA TRP A 333 9.05 8.49 0.28
C TRP A 333 9.74 7.15 0.00
N ALA A 334 9.15 6.33 -0.88
CA ALA A 334 9.72 5.04 -1.27
C ALA A 334 10.60 5.13 -2.53
N ARG A 335 10.77 6.33 -3.10
CA ARG A 335 11.46 6.53 -4.39
C ARG A 335 12.45 7.69 -4.33
N GLY A 336 13.57 7.56 -5.09
CA GLY A 336 14.57 8.60 -5.13
C GLY A 336 15.09 8.99 -3.74
N ASP A 337 15.68 10.15 -3.61
CA ASP A 337 16.19 10.67 -2.34
C ASP A 337 15.26 11.73 -1.68
N GLY A 338 14.28 12.25 -2.42
CA GLY A 338 13.29 13.20 -1.92
C GLY A 338 13.85 14.61 -1.69
N ASP A 339 14.88 15.01 -2.42
CA ASP A 339 15.53 16.33 -2.28
C ASP A 339 14.73 17.48 -2.92
N ALA A 340 13.77 17.13 -3.77
CA ALA A 340 12.99 18.10 -4.54
C ALA A 340 11.60 17.59 -4.93
N LEU A 341 10.71 18.54 -5.24
CA LEU A 341 9.43 18.31 -5.91
C LEU A 341 9.31 19.30 -7.07
N GLY A 342 9.45 18.82 -8.30
CA GLY A 342 9.55 19.70 -9.47
C GLY A 342 10.68 20.72 -9.31
N PRO A 343 10.41 22.02 -9.43
CA PRO A 343 11.43 23.06 -9.26
C PRO A 343 11.75 23.38 -7.79
N VAL A 344 10.95 22.88 -6.84
CA VAL A 344 11.10 23.18 -5.42
C VAL A 344 12.17 22.29 -4.81
N LYS A 345 13.23 22.89 -4.25
CA LYS A 345 14.30 22.18 -3.55
C LYS A 345 14.11 22.22 -2.04
N PHE A 346 14.28 21.08 -1.39
CA PHE A 346 14.16 20.95 0.06
C PHE A 346 15.49 21.02 0.81
N ASN A 347 16.61 20.98 0.08
CA ASN A 347 17.97 20.96 0.66
C ASN A 347 18.15 19.83 1.69
N ALA A 348 17.40 18.75 1.56
CA ALA A 348 17.41 17.60 2.43
C ALA A 348 16.94 16.38 1.64
N LYS A 349 17.62 15.26 1.80
CA LYS A 349 17.20 13.96 1.24
C LYS A 349 16.12 13.36 2.09
N THR A 350 14.90 13.86 1.93
CA THR A 350 13.79 13.59 2.84
C THR A 350 13.31 12.14 2.79
N ALA A 351 13.35 11.50 1.61
CA ALA A 351 12.96 10.11 1.43
C ALA A 351 14.03 9.13 1.98
N ASP A 352 15.32 9.42 1.77
CA ASP A 352 16.40 8.64 2.38
C ASP A 352 16.32 8.70 3.91
N TYR A 353 16.15 9.92 4.47
CA TYR A 353 15.98 10.11 5.90
C TYR A 353 14.82 9.26 6.45
N TYR A 354 13.66 9.29 5.78
CA TYR A 354 12.51 8.50 6.19
C TYR A 354 12.84 7.01 6.21
N ARG A 355 13.35 6.46 5.11
CA ARG A 355 13.64 5.02 5.01
C ARG A 355 14.68 4.53 6.02
N GLU A 356 15.74 5.31 6.22
CA GLU A 356 16.88 4.89 7.05
C GLU A 356 16.74 5.24 8.52
N LYS A 357 16.10 6.39 8.83
CA LYS A 357 16.03 6.93 10.20
C LYS A 357 14.66 6.78 10.86
N VAL A 358 13.65 6.40 10.09
CA VAL A 358 12.27 6.27 10.59
C VAL A 358 11.72 4.87 10.35
N GLU A 359 11.54 4.48 9.09
CA GLU A 359 10.84 3.25 8.74
C GLU A 359 11.59 2.00 9.20
N LEU A 360 12.84 1.84 8.79
CA LEU A 360 13.63 0.68 9.21
C LEU A 360 13.80 0.63 10.74
N PRO A 361 14.21 1.69 11.44
CA PRO A 361 14.31 1.68 12.90
C PRO A 361 13.00 1.33 13.62
N PHE A 362 11.84 1.77 13.11
CA PHE A 362 10.54 1.40 13.66
C PHE A 362 10.34 -0.13 13.64
N PHE A 363 10.56 -0.76 12.51
CA PHE A 363 10.42 -2.22 12.41
C PHE A 363 11.52 -2.98 13.16
N GLU A 364 12.77 -2.51 13.16
CA GLU A 364 13.86 -3.10 13.95
C GLU A 364 13.54 -3.11 15.45
N HIS A 365 13.00 -2.00 15.96
CA HIS A 365 12.61 -1.90 17.36
C HIS A 365 11.50 -2.90 17.71
N HIS A 366 10.38 -2.86 17.01
CA HIS A 366 9.20 -3.66 17.37
C HIS A 366 9.34 -5.15 17.05
N LEU A 367 10.06 -5.49 15.98
CA LEU A 367 10.15 -6.87 15.51
C LEU A 367 11.39 -7.60 16.00
N LYS A 368 12.50 -6.88 16.21
CA LYS A 368 13.76 -7.48 16.63
C LYS A 368 14.22 -7.05 18.04
N GLY A 369 13.59 -6.02 18.61
CA GLY A 369 13.99 -5.49 19.92
C GLY A 369 15.29 -4.67 19.88
N VAL A 370 15.67 -4.19 18.72
CA VAL A 370 16.86 -3.33 18.57
C VAL A 370 16.60 -1.98 19.22
N ALA A 371 17.57 -1.49 20.00
CA ALA A 371 17.53 -0.13 20.51
C ALA A 371 17.73 0.85 19.33
N THR A 372 16.78 1.74 19.14
CA THR A 372 16.80 2.75 18.08
C THR A 372 16.61 4.13 18.69
N ASP A 373 16.97 5.18 17.94
CA ASP A 373 16.58 6.53 18.32
C ASP A 373 15.05 6.61 18.41
N PRO A 374 14.49 7.10 19.52
CA PRO A 374 13.06 7.10 19.71
C PRO A 374 12.39 8.02 18.68
N LEU A 375 11.35 7.52 18.03
CA LEU A 375 10.44 8.36 17.26
C LEU A 375 9.68 9.30 18.21
N PRO A 376 9.14 10.45 17.72
CA PRO A 376 8.24 11.26 18.53
C PRO A 376 7.01 10.45 18.94
N LYS A 377 6.33 10.86 20.00
CA LYS A 377 5.15 10.12 20.48
C LYS A 377 3.92 10.29 19.60
N ALA A 378 3.83 11.43 18.87
CA ALA A 378 2.67 11.73 18.05
C ALA A 378 3.01 11.89 16.57
N ALA A 379 3.89 12.82 16.20
CA ALA A 379 4.10 13.14 14.80
C ALA A 379 5.54 13.55 14.47
N LEU A 380 5.98 13.18 13.25
CA LEU A 380 7.19 13.65 12.61
C LEU A 380 6.80 14.30 11.28
N MET A 381 6.96 15.61 11.18
CA MET A 381 6.49 16.39 10.02
C MET A 381 7.62 17.20 9.41
N PHE A 382 7.74 17.15 8.09
CA PHE A 382 8.65 18.02 7.37
C PHE A 382 7.98 19.38 7.10
N GLU A 383 8.54 20.43 7.67
CA GLU A 383 8.07 21.80 7.49
C GLU A 383 8.70 22.37 6.23
N THR A 384 7.88 22.56 5.19
CA THR A 384 8.29 23.21 3.95
C THR A 384 8.53 24.71 4.18
N GLY A 385 9.50 25.30 3.46
CA GLY A 385 9.91 26.68 3.69
C GLY A 385 11.13 26.77 4.63
N THR A 386 11.04 26.23 5.84
CA THR A 386 12.22 26.08 6.71
C THR A 386 13.05 24.85 6.37
N ASN A 387 12.44 23.89 5.65
CA ASN A 387 13.04 22.64 5.19
C ASN A 387 13.65 21.82 6.33
N ARG A 388 12.88 21.63 7.40
CA ARG A 388 13.29 20.91 8.61
C ARG A 388 12.26 19.90 9.07
N TRP A 389 12.72 18.79 9.61
CA TRP A 389 11.89 17.86 10.33
C TRP A 389 11.52 18.42 11.70
N ARG A 390 10.21 18.42 12.01
CA ARG A 390 9.65 18.81 13.30
C ARG A 390 9.10 17.58 13.99
N ARG A 391 9.36 17.47 15.30
CA ARG A 391 8.93 16.36 16.17
C ARG A 391 7.86 16.87 17.13
N PHE A 392 6.79 16.11 17.28
CA PHE A 392 5.67 16.45 18.18
C PHE A 392 5.36 15.25 19.06
N ASP A 393 5.19 15.48 20.34
CA ASP A 393 4.87 14.45 21.33
C ASP A 393 3.40 14.51 21.77
N THR A 394 2.65 15.49 21.31
CA THR A 394 1.21 15.68 21.57
C THR A 394 0.49 16.11 20.30
#